data_70d05ce80403d9ceba3aeb1e646644d0
#
_entry.id   70d05ce80403d9ceba3aeb1e646644d0
#
_cell.length_a   1.000
_cell.length_b   1.000
_cell.length_c   1.000
_cell.angle_alpha   90.00
_cell.angle_beta   90.00
_cell.angle_gamma   90.00
#
_symmetry.space_group_name_H-M   'P 1'
#
loop_
_entity.id
_entity.type
_entity.pdbx_description
1 polymer ?
#
loop_
_entity_poly.entity_id
_entity_poly.type
_entity_poly.pdbx_seq_one_letter_code
_entity_poly.pdbx_strand_id
1 'polypeptide(L)'
;MRQRLANCESTEEMRDLILSIDNYGPFIAAPKGMEITPTRFSDVSCDWVDMPKSSGNKIILYFHGGGFCFHSPKIHSALLGRLANHTKSRGLMVNYRLAPENPYPAAPDDCFAVYRGLLVKGYHPHQIFFAGDSAGGNLVLTTMLRIREAKLPQPAGGILMSPVSDMAVTGESAFKKCKDDPFFDLSTLLLMRNNYIGMQNPCDPDISPYYAEHHDLPPTFVTCGTEELLMDDAIHLAERLGEAGNDVTINVVKGVPHVYPLFYQLGEARDAVKLMAGFIQDKFKEAGESIDKKAS
;
A
#
# COMPACT_ATOMS: atom_id res chain seq x y z
N MET A 1 -14.97 -11.32 10.99
CA MET A 1 -13.68 -10.68 11.25
C MET A 1 -13.85 -9.51 12.21
N ARG A 2 -14.65 -8.51 11.87
CA ARG A 2 -14.91 -7.29 12.66
C ARG A 2 -15.15 -7.56 14.16
N GLN A 3 -16.13 -8.42 14.51
CA GLN A 3 -16.45 -8.72 15.90
C GLN A 3 -15.27 -9.36 16.66
N ARG A 4 -14.45 -10.16 15.99
CA ARG A 4 -13.25 -10.74 16.62
C ARG A 4 -12.18 -9.70 16.88
N LEU A 5 -11.96 -8.76 15.95
CA LEU A 5 -11.02 -7.65 16.13
C LEU A 5 -11.51 -6.67 17.20
N ALA A 6 -12.80 -6.34 17.20
CA ALA A 6 -13.40 -5.45 18.20
C ALA A 6 -13.34 -6.01 19.63
N ASN A 7 -13.21 -7.33 19.78
CA ASN A 7 -13.08 -7.99 21.09
C ASN A 7 -11.62 -8.11 21.57
N CYS A 8 -10.64 -7.74 20.75
CA CYS A 8 -9.24 -7.72 21.18
C CYS A 8 -9.01 -6.55 22.14
N GLU A 9 -8.43 -6.83 23.29
CA GLU A 9 -8.11 -5.83 24.32
C GLU A 9 -6.72 -5.22 24.14
N SER A 10 -5.88 -5.83 23.29
CA SER A 10 -4.51 -5.38 23.03
C SER A 10 -4.12 -5.53 21.56
N THR A 11 -3.08 -4.80 21.16
CA THR A 11 -2.47 -4.92 19.83
C THR A 11 -1.84 -6.31 19.62
N GLU A 12 -1.34 -6.94 20.69
CA GLU A 12 -0.78 -8.29 20.64
C GLU A 12 -1.86 -9.32 20.30
N GLU A 13 -3.02 -9.26 20.96
CA GLU A 13 -4.17 -10.12 20.63
C GLU A 13 -4.65 -9.91 19.18
N MET A 14 -4.64 -8.66 18.70
CA MET A 14 -4.97 -8.37 17.30
C MET A 14 -3.96 -9.01 16.35
N ARG A 15 -2.66 -8.94 16.65
CA ARG A 15 -1.60 -9.58 15.87
C ARG A 15 -1.76 -11.09 15.82
N ASP A 16 -2.00 -11.73 16.97
CA ASP A 16 -2.21 -13.17 17.06
C ASP A 16 -3.43 -13.63 16.26
N LEU A 17 -4.51 -12.87 16.35
CA LEU A 17 -5.71 -13.13 15.55
C LEU A 17 -5.42 -13.03 14.05
N ILE A 18 -4.75 -11.97 13.60
CA ILE A 18 -4.40 -11.76 12.19
C ILE A 18 -3.46 -12.85 11.69
N LEU A 19 -2.41 -13.20 12.46
CA LEU A 19 -1.49 -14.28 12.12
C LEU A 19 -2.18 -15.64 12.07
N SER A 20 -3.17 -15.89 12.94
CA SER A 20 -3.97 -17.11 12.87
C SER A 20 -4.73 -17.21 11.54
N ILE A 21 -5.29 -16.11 11.07
CA ILE A 21 -6.00 -16.04 9.79
C ILE A 21 -5.02 -16.18 8.62
N ASP A 22 -3.89 -15.52 8.69
CA ASP A 22 -2.81 -15.62 7.71
C ASP A 22 -2.25 -17.05 7.61
N ASN A 23 -2.33 -17.84 8.66
CA ASN A 23 -1.82 -19.22 8.67
C ASN A 23 -2.82 -20.29 8.20
N TYR A 24 -4.11 -20.10 8.43
CA TYR A 24 -5.13 -21.15 8.28
C TYR A 24 -6.25 -20.80 7.29
N GLY A 25 -6.23 -19.64 6.67
CA GLY A 25 -7.30 -19.21 5.77
C GLY A 25 -7.20 -19.84 4.38
N PRO A 26 -8.33 -20.16 3.74
CA PRO A 26 -8.38 -20.64 2.35
C PRO A 26 -7.98 -19.53 1.35
N PHE A 27 -7.77 -18.32 1.85
CA PHE A 27 -7.49 -17.11 1.06
C PHE A 27 -6.02 -16.97 0.62
N ILE A 28 -5.14 -17.87 1.08
CA ILE A 28 -3.67 -17.70 1.04
C ILE A 28 -3.00 -18.55 -0.05
N ALA A 29 -3.71 -18.95 -1.10
CA ALA A 29 -3.07 -19.65 -2.20
C ALA A 29 -2.01 -18.74 -2.86
N ALA A 30 -0.76 -18.92 -2.48
CA ALA A 30 0.36 -18.27 -3.15
C ALA A 30 0.40 -18.67 -4.64
N PRO A 31 0.79 -17.77 -5.54
CA PRO A 31 1.00 -18.14 -6.94
C PRO A 31 2.04 -19.26 -7.06
N LYS A 32 1.80 -20.21 -7.98
CA LYS A 32 2.70 -21.34 -8.18
C LYS A 32 4.10 -20.88 -8.60
N GLY A 33 5.11 -21.36 -7.89
CA GLY A 33 6.53 -21.04 -8.15
C GLY A 33 6.96 -19.69 -7.57
N MET A 34 6.18 -19.11 -6.66
CA MET A 34 6.60 -17.94 -5.89
C MET A 34 7.70 -18.33 -4.90
N GLU A 35 8.77 -17.56 -4.90
CA GLU A 35 9.90 -17.70 -3.96
C GLU A 35 10.04 -16.42 -3.14
N ILE A 36 10.31 -16.56 -1.84
CA ILE A 36 10.53 -15.45 -0.91
C ILE A 36 11.94 -15.56 -0.37
N THR A 37 12.72 -14.48 -0.53
CA THR A 37 14.12 -14.42 -0.07
C THR A 37 14.34 -13.17 0.79
N PRO A 38 14.69 -13.33 2.08
CA PRO A 38 14.98 -12.19 2.96
C PRO A 38 16.15 -11.36 2.46
N THR A 39 16.06 -10.05 2.65
CA THR A 39 17.10 -9.07 2.31
C THR A 39 17.04 -7.87 3.24
N ARG A 40 17.96 -6.90 3.06
CA ARG A 40 17.96 -5.64 3.80
C ARG A 40 18.38 -4.49 2.91
N PHE A 41 17.73 -3.34 3.13
CA PHE A 41 18.09 -2.06 2.54
C PHE A 41 18.15 -1.00 3.63
N SER A 42 19.26 -0.28 3.76
CA SER A 42 19.44 0.77 4.78
C SER A 42 19.01 0.31 6.19
N ASP A 43 19.41 -0.91 6.58
CA ASP A 43 19.07 -1.56 7.86
C ASP A 43 17.59 -1.94 8.05
N VAL A 44 16.72 -1.70 7.07
CA VAL A 44 15.34 -2.15 7.08
C VAL A 44 15.24 -3.56 6.51
N SER A 45 14.57 -4.47 7.22
CA SER A 45 14.26 -5.81 6.75
C SER A 45 13.30 -5.76 5.58
N CYS A 46 13.56 -6.55 4.55
CA CYS A 46 12.70 -6.67 3.37
C CYS A 46 12.70 -8.12 2.88
N ASP A 47 11.71 -8.47 2.06
CA ASP A 47 11.63 -9.76 1.41
C ASP A 47 11.48 -9.59 -0.10
N TRP A 48 12.40 -10.19 -0.87
CA TRP A 48 12.17 -10.36 -2.29
C TRP A 48 11.07 -11.39 -2.51
N VAL A 49 10.13 -11.06 -3.37
CA VAL A 49 9.04 -11.94 -3.82
C VAL A 49 9.21 -12.13 -5.33
N ASP A 50 9.79 -13.24 -5.70
CA ASP A 50 10.13 -13.57 -7.08
C ASP A 50 9.18 -14.60 -7.67
N MET A 51 8.87 -14.44 -8.94
CA MET A 51 8.12 -15.38 -9.76
C MET A 51 9.04 -15.95 -10.86
N PRO A 52 8.73 -17.13 -11.42
CA PRO A 52 9.61 -17.75 -12.43
C PRO A 52 9.94 -16.88 -13.65
N LYS A 53 9.12 -15.86 -13.92
CA LYS A 53 9.30 -14.91 -15.02
C LYS A 53 9.72 -13.51 -14.57
N SER A 54 10.03 -13.33 -13.29
CA SER A 54 10.50 -12.04 -12.78
C SER A 54 11.81 -11.63 -13.46
N SER A 55 11.87 -10.38 -13.94
CA SER A 55 13.09 -9.79 -14.48
C SER A 55 13.73 -8.87 -13.45
N GLY A 56 15.05 -8.90 -13.32
CA GLY A 56 15.78 -8.10 -12.34
C GLY A 56 15.70 -6.57 -12.53
N ASN A 57 15.12 -6.11 -13.66
CA ASN A 57 15.16 -4.71 -14.05
C ASN A 57 13.94 -3.89 -13.62
N LYS A 58 12.88 -4.53 -13.10
CA LYS A 58 11.64 -3.86 -12.66
C LYS A 58 11.27 -4.34 -11.27
N ILE A 59 10.96 -3.40 -10.39
CA ILE A 59 10.65 -3.67 -9.00
C ILE A 59 9.28 -3.10 -8.66
N ILE A 60 8.43 -3.90 -8.02
CA ILE A 60 7.27 -3.42 -7.26
C ILE A 60 7.69 -3.37 -5.81
N LEU A 61 7.94 -2.16 -5.30
CA LEU A 61 8.19 -1.90 -3.88
C LEU A 61 6.85 -1.84 -3.16
N TYR A 62 6.61 -2.79 -2.27
CA TYR A 62 5.32 -2.97 -1.63
C TYR A 62 5.37 -2.60 -0.15
N PHE A 63 4.44 -1.75 0.25
CA PHE A 63 4.20 -1.38 1.64
C PHE A 63 2.89 -2.05 2.08
N HIS A 64 2.99 -2.97 3.03
CA HIS A 64 1.84 -3.75 3.46
C HIS A 64 0.84 -2.96 4.31
N GLY A 65 -0.41 -3.38 4.30
CA GLY A 65 -1.44 -2.90 5.20
C GLY A 65 -1.31 -3.45 6.62
N GLY A 66 -2.30 -3.15 7.45
CA GLY A 66 -2.37 -3.62 8.83
C GLY A 66 -2.36 -2.50 9.87
N GLY A 67 -2.91 -1.32 9.51
CA GLY A 67 -3.08 -0.20 10.44
C GLY A 67 -1.79 0.27 11.09
N PHE A 68 -0.63 0.05 10.44
CA PHE A 68 0.72 0.28 10.96
C PHE A 68 1.08 -0.57 12.18
N CYS A 69 0.20 -1.47 12.62
CA CYS A 69 0.32 -2.24 13.87
C CYS A 69 0.60 -3.73 13.64
N PHE A 70 0.26 -4.27 12.47
CA PHE A 70 0.46 -5.68 12.17
C PHE A 70 0.78 -5.94 10.71
N HIS A 71 1.22 -7.15 10.41
CA HIS A 71 1.54 -7.64 9.08
C HIS A 71 0.92 -9.02 8.86
N SER A 72 0.43 -9.28 7.66
CA SER A 72 -0.06 -10.58 7.19
C SER A 72 0.86 -11.10 6.08
N PRO A 73 2.00 -11.72 6.41
CA PRO A 73 3.08 -11.97 5.44
C PRO A 73 2.65 -12.80 4.25
N LYS A 74 1.81 -13.83 4.45
CA LYS A 74 1.40 -14.74 3.38
C LYS A 74 0.39 -14.10 2.42
N ILE A 75 -0.60 -13.40 2.96
CA ILE A 75 -1.64 -12.74 2.16
C ILE A 75 -1.03 -11.61 1.32
N HIS A 76 -0.22 -10.74 1.93
CA HIS A 76 0.41 -9.63 1.22
C HIS A 76 1.44 -10.12 0.19
N SER A 77 2.29 -11.12 0.54
CA SER A 77 3.22 -11.70 -0.42
C SER A 77 2.50 -12.40 -1.59
N ALA A 78 1.35 -13.04 -1.35
CA ALA A 78 0.57 -13.65 -2.41
C ALA A 78 0.01 -12.61 -3.39
N LEU A 79 -0.47 -11.45 -2.92
CA LEU A 79 -0.90 -10.34 -3.78
C LEU A 79 0.29 -9.76 -4.56
N LEU A 80 1.39 -9.45 -3.87
CA LEU A 80 2.61 -8.96 -4.51
C LEU A 80 3.14 -9.93 -5.56
N GLY A 81 3.16 -11.23 -5.27
CA GLY A 81 3.56 -12.26 -6.22
C GLY A 81 2.66 -12.32 -7.46
N ARG A 82 1.35 -12.09 -7.32
CA ARG A 82 0.43 -11.99 -8.48
C ARG A 82 0.73 -10.77 -9.34
N LEU A 83 0.93 -9.61 -8.74
CA LEU A 83 1.32 -8.38 -9.46
C LEU A 83 2.67 -8.59 -10.16
N ALA A 84 3.67 -9.13 -9.46
CA ALA A 84 4.99 -9.45 -10.00
C ALA A 84 4.92 -10.42 -11.19
N ASN A 85 4.07 -11.46 -11.10
CA ASN A 85 3.88 -12.42 -12.17
C ASN A 85 3.28 -11.79 -13.44
N HIS A 86 2.24 -10.96 -13.28
CA HIS A 86 1.60 -10.29 -14.41
C HIS A 86 2.52 -9.26 -15.07
N THR A 87 3.30 -8.53 -14.30
CA THR A 87 4.19 -7.46 -14.78
C THR A 87 5.59 -7.94 -15.15
N LYS A 88 5.93 -9.20 -14.85
CA LYS A 88 7.28 -9.78 -14.95
C LYS A 88 8.34 -9.00 -14.14
N SER A 89 7.90 -8.35 -13.06
CA SER A 89 8.74 -7.60 -12.14
C SER A 89 9.18 -8.49 -10.98
N ARG A 90 10.15 -8.04 -10.20
CA ARG A 90 10.38 -8.54 -8.85
C ARG A 90 9.51 -7.79 -7.86
N GLY A 91 8.97 -8.47 -6.86
CA GLY A 91 8.37 -7.83 -5.70
C GLY A 91 9.43 -7.58 -4.62
N LEU A 92 9.34 -6.44 -3.93
CA LEU A 92 10.12 -6.16 -2.72
C LEU A 92 9.16 -5.72 -1.63
N MET A 93 8.90 -6.60 -0.66
CA MET A 93 8.08 -6.30 0.52
C MET A 93 8.94 -5.58 1.55
N VAL A 94 8.47 -4.44 2.04
CA VAL A 94 9.12 -3.71 3.12
C VAL A 94 8.53 -4.14 4.46
N ASN A 95 9.34 -4.72 5.32
CA ASN A 95 8.97 -5.08 6.69
C ASN A 95 9.28 -3.89 7.61
N TYR A 96 8.55 -2.79 7.43
CA TYR A 96 8.74 -1.58 8.22
C TYR A 96 8.38 -1.80 9.69
N ARG A 97 8.96 -1.00 10.58
CA ARG A 97 8.73 -1.05 12.02
C ARG A 97 7.28 -0.71 12.36
N LEU A 98 6.70 -1.50 13.26
CA LEU A 98 5.28 -1.44 13.60
C LEU A 98 5.05 -0.69 14.92
N ALA A 99 3.91 -0.02 14.99
CA ALA A 99 3.35 0.55 16.20
C ALA A 99 2.65 -0.54 17.04
N PRO A 100 2.46 -0.38 18.35
CA PRO A 100 2.84 0.81 19.14
C PRO A 100 4.30 0.86 19.55
N GLU A 101 5.10 -0.18 19.34
CA GLU A 101 6.50 -0.24 19.77
C GLU A 101 7.37 0.80 19.03
N ASN A 102 7.03 1.05 17.77
CA ASN A 102 7.68 2.05 16.93
C ASN A 102 6.60 2.92 16.25
N PRO A 103 6.07 3.92 16.96
CA PRO A 103 5.04 4.80 16.40
C PRO A 103 5.61 5.69 15.29
N TYR A 104 4.78 6.53 14.69
CA TYR A 104 5.21 7.58 13.77
C TYR A 104 6.41 8.36 14.34
N PRO A 105 7.47 8.62 13.53
CA PRO A 105 7.56 8.42 12.08
C PRO A 105 8.28 7.12 11.64
N ALA A 106 8.38 6.08 12.45
CA ALA A 106 9.22 4.92 12.16
C ALA A 106 8.88 4.24 10.81
N ALA A 107 7.60 4.01 10.53
CA ALA A 107 7.18 3.33 9.30
C ALA A 107 7.50 4.13 8.02
N PRO A 108 7.13 5.43 7.89
CA PRO A 108 7.49 6.22 6.72
C PRO A 108 9.01 6.46 6.59
N ASP A 109 9.77 6.51 7.70
CA ASP A 109 11.23 6.60 7.65
C ASP A 109 11.83 5.34 7.03
N ASP A 110 11.35 4.15 7.42
CA ASP A 110 11.81 2.88 6.88
C ASP A 110 11.47 2.76 5.38
N CYS A 111 10.25 3.09 4.97
CA CYS A 111 9.84 3.04 3.57
C CYS A 111 10.70 3.97 2.70
N PHE A 112 10.92 5.20 3.15
CA PHE A 112 11.78 6.16 2.46
C PHE A 112 13.25 5.70 2.42
N ALA A 113 13.76 5.12 3.52
CA ALA A 113 15.12 4.58 3.57
C ALA A 113 15.34 3.43 2.59
N VAL A 114 14.35 2.51 2.44
CA VAL A 114 14.42 1.41 1.48
C VAL A 114 14.47 1.95 0.04
N TYR A 115 13.61 2.93 -0.30
CA TYR A 115 13.67 3.54 -1.62
C TYR A 115 15.04 4.16 -1.92
N ARG A 116 15.60 4.94 -0.99
CA ARG A 116 16.96 5.48 -1.12
C ARG A 116 18.01 4.39 -1.25
N GLY A 117 17.86 3.30 -0.49
CA GLY A 117 18.74 2.15 -0.56
C GLY A 117 18.73 1.46 -1.92
N LEU A 118 17.57 1.40 -2.59
CA LEU A 118 17.46 0.91 -3.97
C LEU A 118 18.22 1.80 -4.94
N LEU A 119 18.07 3.14 -4.83
CA LEU A 119 18.81 4.08 -5.68
C LEU A 119 20.33 3.95 -5.50
N VAL A 120 20.80 3.84 -4.26
CA VAL A 120 22.23 3.63 -3.94
C VAL A 120 22.75 2.31 -4.52
N LYS A 121 21.92 1.27 -4.60
CA LYS A 121 22.26 -0.01 -5.23
C LYS A 121 22.22 0.03 -6.77
N GLY A 122 21.92 1.18 -7.35
CA GLY A 122 21.93 1.39 -8.81
C GLY A 122 20.61 1.06 -9.51
N TYR A 123 19.52 0.83 -8.79
CA TYR A 123 18.21 0.74 -9.41
C TYR A 123 17.76 2.12 -9.87
N HIS A 124 17.27 2.22 -11.10
CA HIS A 124 16.77 3.48 -11.63
C HIS A 124 15.32 3.75 -11.18
N PRO A 125 14.94 5.01 -10.88
CA PRO A 125 13.60 5.37 -10.42
C PRO A 125 12.49 4.86 -11.35
N HIS A 126 12.67 4.96 -12.66
CA HIS A 126 11.74 4.47 -13.67
C HIS A 126 11.58 2.94 -13.73
N GLN A 127 12.40 2.20 -13.00
CA GLN A 127 12.31 0.75 -12.82
C GLN A 127 11.60 0.37 -11.52
N ILE A 128 11.24 1.35 -10.68
CA ILE A 128 10.62 1.15 -9.37
C ILE A 128 9.19 1.65 -9.43
N PHE A 129 8.25 0.80 -9.05
CA PHE A 129 6.84 1.13 -8.91
C PHE A 129 6.41 0.87 -7.46
N PHE A 130 5.64 1.78 -6.86
CA PHE A 130 5.16 1.58 -5.50
C PHE A 130 3.79 0.92 -5.52
N ALA A 131 3.52 0.07 -4.55
CA ALA A 131 2.18 -0.46 -4.30
C ALA A 131 1.96 -0.63 -2.80
N GLY A 132 0.73 -0.43 -2.34
CA GLY A 132 0.40 -0.62 -0.94
C GLY A 132 -1.10 -0.65 -0.71
N ASP A 133 -1.49 -1.31 0.37
CA ASP A 133 -2.87 -1.47 0.77
C ASP A 133 -3.13 -0.84 2.14
N SER A 134 -4.29 -0.21 2.36
CA SER A 134 -4.68 0.36 3.65
C SER A 134 -3.62 1.33 4.21
N ALA A 135 -3.04 1.04 5.36
CA ALA A 135 -1.87 1.77 5.91
C ALA A 135 -0.69 1.82 4.91
N GLY A 136 -0.47 0.75 4.14
CA GLY A 136 0.53 0.74 3.08
C GLY A 136 0.21 1.68 1.94
N GLY A 137 -1.06 1.89 1.61
CA GLY A 137 -1.49 2.93 0.66
C GLY A 137 -1.16 4.35 1.14
N ASN A 138 -1.29 4.61 2.44
CA ASN A 138 -0.79 5.84 3.06
C ASN A 138 0.73 5.96 2.85
N LEU A 139 1.49 4.90 3.18
CA LEU A 139 2.95 4.89 3.06
C LEU A 139 3.44 5.05 1.62
N VAL A 140 2.69 4.60 0.61
CA VAL A 140 2.99 4.89 -0.80
C VAL A 140 3.00 6.39 -1.03
N LEU A 141 1.93 7.08 -0.67
CA LEU A 141 1.81 8.50 -0.95
C LEU A 141 2.74 9.36 -0.08
N THR A 142 2.84 9.08 1.24
CA THR A 142 3.76 9.80 2.12
C THR A 142 5.22 9.63 1.68
N THR A 143 5.59 8.43 1.19
CA THR A 143 6.94 8.21 0.64
C THR A 143 7.17 9.03 -0.64
N MET A 144 6.19 9.12 -1.55
CA MET A 144 6.28 9.97 -2.75
C MET A 144 6.40 11.45 -2.40
N LEU A 145 5.64 11.93 -1.42
CA LEU A 145 5.74 13.30 -0.91
C LEU A 145 7.14 13.59 -0.35
N ARG A 146 7.67 12.71 0.49
CA ARG A 146 9.03 12.83 1.05
C ARG A 146 10.12 12.79 -0.02
N ILE A 147 9.95 11.99 -1.08
CA ILE A 147 10.85 11.95 -2.24
C ILE A 147 10.86 13.30 -2.95
N ARG A 148 9.69 13.90 -3.18
CA ARG A 148 9.56 15.23 -3.78
C ARG A 148 10.24 16.30 -2.92
N GLU A 149 9.98 16.33 -1.63
CA GLU A 149 10.58 17.27 -0.68
C GLU A 149 12.11 17.15 -0.63
N ALA A 150 12.60 15.92 -0.68
CA ALA A 150 14.04 15.65 -0.75
C ALA A 150 14.64 15.91 -2.14
N LYS A 151 13.84 16.34 -3.12
CA LYS A 151 14.25 16.58 -4.52
C LYS A 151 14.93 15.34 -5.14
N LEU A 152 14.52 14.16 -4.72
CA LEU A 152 14.97 12.91 -5.32
C LEU A 152 14.08 12.57 -6.52
N PRO A 153 14.58 11.79 -7.48
CA PRO A 153 13.76 11.35 -8.61
C PRO A 153 12.62 10.44 -8.12
N GLN A 154 11.42 10.65 -8.67
CA GLN A 154 10.22 9.92 -8.34
C GLN A 154 10.19 8.50 -8.95
N PRO A 155 9.50 7.51 -8.34
CA PRO A 155 9.24 6.22 -8.96
C PRO A 155 8.38 6.35 -10.22
N ALA A 156 8.24 5.26 -10.99
CA ALA A 156 7.44 5.24 -12.22
C ALA A 156 5.93 5.44 -11.97
N GLY A 157 5.45 5.18 -10.75
CA GLY A 157 4.05 5.35 -10.37
C GLY A 157 3.72 4.67 -9.05
N GLY A 158 2.43 4.71 -8.67
CA GLY A 158 1.91 4.10 -7.44
C GLY A 158 0.53 3.46 -7.56
N ILE A 159 0.33 2.38 -6.81
CA ILE A 159 -0.96 1.75 -6.57
C ILE A 159 -1.34 1.93 -5.10
N LEU A 160 -2.49 2.51 -4.85
CA LEU A 160 -3.08 2.69 -3.53
C LEU A 160 -4.38 1.87 -3.44
N MET A 161 -4.38 0.82 -2.65
CA MET A 161 -5.55 -0.04 -2.46
C MET A 161 -6.20 0.29 -1.12
N SER A 162 -7.43 0.81 -1.14
CA SER A 162 -8.16 1.23 0.07
C SER A 162 -7.29 2.05 1.04
N PRO A 163 -6.61 3.11 0.57
CA PRO A 163 -5.64 3.83 1.40
C PRO A 163 -6.31 4.50 2.60
N VAL A 164 -5.68 4.49 3.77
CA VAL A 164 -6.04 5.39 4.85
C VAL A 164 -5.33 6.72 4.63
N SER A 165 -6.04 7.75 4.22
CA SER A 165 -5.45 9.04 3.83
C SER A 165 -5.68 10.14 4.84
N ASP A 166 -6.67 9.99 5.71
CA ASP A 166 -7.11 10.98 6.70
C ASP A 166 -7.21 10.40 8.12
N MET A 167 -6.19 10.64 8.94
CA MET A 167 -6.19 10.23 10.35
C MET A 167 -7.12 11.06 11.25
N ALA A 168 -7.65 12.20 10.75
CA ALA A 168 -8.69 12.94 11.45
C ALA A 168 -10.07 12.29 11.28
N VAL A 169 -10.20 11.33 10.36
CA VAL A 169 -11.42 10.53 10.12
C VAL A 169 -12.61 11.44 9.81
N THR A 170 -12.46 12.30 8.80
CA THR A 170 -13.51 13.26 8.39
C THR A 170 -14.47 12.70 7.35
N GLY A 171 -14.12 11.58 6.67
CA GLY A 171 -14.96 10.93 5.68
C GLY A 171 -16.26 10.38 6.28
N GLU A 172 -17.39 10.63 5.61
CA GLU A 172 -18.71 10.14 6.07
C GLU A 172 -18.82 8.62 6.07
N SER A 173 -18.10 7.93 5.15
CA SER A 173 -18.08 6.47 5.05
C SER A 173 -17.62 5.81 6.35
N ALA A 174 -16.68 6.41 7.08
CA ALA A 174 -16.19 5.90 8.36
C ALA A 174 -17.32 5.74 9.41
N PHE A 175 -18.34 6.58 9.32
CA PHE A 175 -19.50 6.55 10.24
C PHE A 175 -20.68 5.77 9.64
N LYS A 176 -20.97 5.98 8.35
CA LYS A 176 -22.12 5.35 7.68
C LYS A 176 -21.90 3.85 7.45
N LYS A 177 -20.66 3.43 7.15
CA LYS A 177 -20.30 2.03 6.85
C LYS A 177 -19.79 1.24 8.06
N CYS A 178 -19.69 1.82 9.23
CA CYS A 178 -19.14 1.16 10.42
C CYS A 178 -19.89 -0.12 10.86
N LYS A 179 -21.14 -0.32 10.41
CA LYS A 179 -21.92 -1.55 10.65
C LYS A 179 -21.82 -2.56 9.51
N ASP A 180 -21.46 -2.12 8.31
CA ASP A 180 -21.50 -2.90 7.09
C ASP A 180 -20.10 -3.44 6.72
N ASP A 181 -19.03 -2.74 7.11
CA ASP A 181 -17.65 -3.21 6.91
C ASP A 181 -17.41 -4.54 7.63
N PRO A 182 -17.02 -5.61 6.93
CA PRO A 182 -16.83 -6.93 7.52
C PRO A 182 -15.52 -7.08 8.31
N PHE A 183 -14.59 -6.12 8.21
CA PHE A 183 -13.26 -6.20 8.82
C PHE A 183 -13.12 -5.29 10.03
N PHE A 184 -13.51 -4.04 9.91
CA PHE A 184 -13.28 -3.04 10.94
C PHE A 184 -14.58 -2.37 11.40
N ASP A 185 -14.55 -1.88 12.60
CA ASP A 185 -15.44 -0.82 13.08
C ASP A 185 -14.62 0.43 13.40
N LEU A 186 -15.31 1.51 13.68
CA LEU A 186 -14.67 2.79 13.98
C LEU A 186 -13.75 2.71 15.20
N SER A 187 -14.11 1.91 16.22
CA SER A 187 -13.31 1.77 17.44
C SER A 187 -11.96 1.10 17.15
N THR A 188 -11.96 0.05 16.33
CA THR A 188 -10.73 -0.64 15.89
C THR A 188 -9.84 0.28 15.05
N LEU A 189 -10.44 1.06 14.12
CA LEU A 189 -9.71 2.05 13.33
C LEU A 189 -9.04 3.10 14.22
N LEU A 190 -9.77 3.64 15.19
CA LEU A 190 -9.25 4.66 16.12
C LEU A 190 -8.18 4.09 17.06
N LEU A 191 -8.27 2.84 17.47
CA LEU A 191 -7.25 2.18 18.26
C LEU A 191 -5.94 2.07 17.50
N MET A 192 -5.98 1.57 16.26
CA MET A 192 -4.79 1.47 15.39
C MET A 192 -4.18 2.84 15.12
N ARG A 193 -5.03 3.84 14.79
CA ARG A 193 -4.60 5.22 14.62
C ARG A 193 -3.86 5.74 15.86
N ASN A 194 -4.45 5.60 17.04
CA ASN A 194 -3.87 6.12 18.29
C ASN A 194 -2.52 5.45 18.61
N ASN A 195 -2.40 4.14 18.35
CA ASN A 195 -1.14 3.43 18.48
C ASN A 195 -0.06 3.95 17.52
N TYR A 196 -0.45 4.34 16.30
CA TYR A 196 0.47 4.83 15.29
C TYR A 196 0.88 6.29 15.50
N ILE A 197 -0.08 7.20 15.63
CA ILE A 197 0.23 8.64 15.71
C ILE A 197 0.47 9.15 17.13
N GLY A 198 0.03 8.43 18.18
CA GLY A 198 0.11 8.89 19.56
C GLY A 198 -0.59 10.24 19.74
N MET A 199 0.16 11.22 20.20
CA MET A 199 -0.33 12.60 20.43
C MET A 199 -0.04 13.56 19.26
N GLN A 200 0.40 13.04 18.10
CA GLN A 200 0.67 13.88 16.94
C GLN A 200 -0.63 14.45 16.36
N ASN A 201 -0.50 15.55 15.60
CA ASN A 201 -1.65 16.15 14.94
C ASN A 201 -2.16 15.22 13.82
N PRO A 202 -3.41 14.73 13.89
CA PRO A 202 -3.95 13.86 12.86
C PRO A 202 -4.10 14.53 11.48
N CYS A 203 -4.04 15.86 11.40
CA CYS A 203 -4.05 16.61 10.15
C CYS A 203 -2.64 16.92 9.62
N ASP A 204 -1.58 16.41 10.24
CA ASP A 204 -0.22 16.59 9.73
C ASP A 204 -0.10 15.94 8.35
N PRO A 205 0.34 16.64 7.30
CA PRO A 205 0.45 16.10 5.93
C PRO A 205 1.35 14.87 5.80
N ASP A 206 2.34 14.69 6.67
CA ASP A 206 3.22 13.50 6.66
C ASP A 206 2.58 12.29 7.37
N ILE A 207 1.50 12.49 8.11
CA ILE A 207 0.67 11.46 8.75
C ILE A 207 -0.57 11.18 7.91
N SER A 208 -1.25 12.25 7.50
CA SER A 208 -2.47 12.25 6.70
C SER A 208 -2.21 12.91 5.36
N PRO A 209 -1.77 12.15 4.37
CA PRO A 209 -1.42 12.70 3.07
C PRO A 209 -2.60 13.38 2.34
N TYR A 210 -3.82 13.19 2.80
CA TYR A 210 -4.99 13.96 2.37
C TYR A 210 -4.80 15.47 2.49
N TYR A 211 -4.09 15.96 3.53
CA TYR A 211 -3.85 17.38 3.77
C TYR A 211 -2.59 17.94 3.11
N ALA A 212 -1.85 17.10 2.38
CA ALA A 212 -0.62 17.53 1.72
C ALA A 212 -0.89 18.37 0.46
N GLU A 213 0.14 19.06 0.00
CA GLU A 213 0.22 19.61 -1.36
C GLU A 213 0.55 18.48 -2.33
N HIS A 214 -0.30 18.27 -3.36
CA HIS A 214 -0.21 17.08 -4.22
C HIS A 214 0.43 17.31 -5.59
N HIS A 215 1.04 18.47 -5.85
CA HIS A 215 1.66 18.73 -7.15
C HIS A 215 2.89 17.83 -7.43
N ASP A 216 3.21 17.62 -8.70
CA ASP A 216 4.43 16.93 -9.17
C ASP A 216 4.60 15.50 -8.61
N LEU A 217 3.51 14.76 -8.46
CA LEU A 217 3.54 13.36 -8.07
C LEU A 217 3.44 12.44 -9.29
N PRO A 218 4.01 11.21 -9.21
CA PRO A 218 3.95 10.25 -10.30
C PRO A 218 2.52 9.73 -10.54
N PRO A 219 2.26 9.12 -11.73
CA PRO A 219 0.98 8.49 -12.02
C PRO A 219 0.52 7.56 -10.93
N THR A 220 -0.76 7.67 -10.52
CA THR A 220 -1.30 6.97 -9.37
C THR A 220 -2.61 6.26 -9.72
N PHE A 221 -2.71 4.98 -9.34
CA PHE A 221 -3.94 4.20 -9.42
C PHE A 221 -4.50 3.99 -8.02
N VAL A 222 -5.73 4.43 -7.78
CA VAL A 222 -6.44 4.25 -6.52
C VAL A 222 -7.57 3.25 -6.72
N THR A 223 -7.75 2.29 -5.81
CA THR A 223 -8.90 1.39 -5.83
C THR A 223 -9.47 1.16 -4.44
N CYS A 224 -10.80 1.08 -4.33
CA CYS A 224 -11.49 0.76 -3.08
C CYS A 224 -12.80 0.02 -3.35
N GLY A 225 -13.34 -0.58 -2.29
CA GLY A 225 -14.69 -1.17 -2.28
C GLY A 225 -15.74 -0.18 -1.80
N THR A 226 -17.03 -0.48 -2.08
CA THR A 226 -18.11 0.33 -1.50
C THR A 226 -18.53 -0.12 -0.10
N GLU A 227 -18.08 -1.30 0.37
CA GLU A 227 -18.45 -1.85 1.67
C GLU A 227 -17.28 -1.75 2.67
N GLU A 228 -16.67 -0.54 2.75
CA GLU A 228 -15.57 -0.25 3.67
C GLU A 228 -15.64 1.14 4.30
N LEU A 229 -15.04 1.29 5.48
CA LEU A 229 -14.98 2.57 6.20
C LEU A 229 -14.14 3.62 5.46
N LEU A 230 -13.10 3.21 4.74
CA LEU A 230 -12.12 4.07 4.09
C LEU A 230 -12.48 4.41 2.63
N MET A 231 -13.75 4.20 2.22
CA MET A 231 -14.18 4.51 0.86
C MET A 231 -13.97 5.99 0.54
N ASP A 232 -14.39 6.89 1.43
CA ASP A 232 -14.25 8.34 1.21
C ASP A 232 -12.78 8.78 1.25
N ASP A 233 -11.94 8.14 2.07
CA ASP A 233 -10.49 8.36 2.07
C ASP A 233 -9.89 8.16 0.67
N ALA A 234 -10.27 7.07 0.02
CA ALA A 234 -9.79 6.74 -1.32
C ALA A 234 -10.33 7.70 -2.39
N ILE A 235 -11.64 8.01 -2.34
CA ILE A 235 -12.31 8.85 -3.34
C ILE A 235 -11.81 10.30 -3.24
N HIS A 236 -11.88 10.89 -2.05
CA HIS A 236 -11.48 12.29 -1.84
C HIS A 236 -9.97 12.49 -2.09
N LEU A 237 -9.14 11.49 -1.75
CA LEU A 237 -7.72 11.54 -2.08
C LEU A 237 -7.49 11.56 -3.60
N ALA A 238 -8.18 10.69 -4.35
CA ALA A 238 -8.06 10.64 -5.81
C ALA A 238 -8.53 11.95 -6.47
N GLU A 239 -9.60 12.56 -5.96
CA GLU A 239 -10.09 13.87 -6.40
C GLU A 239 -9.01 14.95 -6.19
N ARG A 240 -8.45 15.06 -4.98
CA ARG A 240 -7.40 16.06 -4.67
C ARG A 240 -6.13 15.87 -5.48
N LEU A 241 -5.72 14.62 -5.72
CA LEU A 241 -4.59 14.31 -6.59
C LEU A 241 -4.86 14.78 -8.03
N GLY A 242 -6.07 14.54 -8.55
CA GLY A 242 -6.49 14.97 -9.90
C GLY A 242 -6.61 16.49 -10.02
N GLU A 243 -7.20 17.16 -9.02
CA GLU A 243 -7.30 18.63 -8.95
C GLU A 243 -5.92 19.30 -8.94
N ALA A 244 -4.92 18.65 -8.36
CA ALA A 244 -3.52 19.11 -8.38
C ALA A 244 -2.80 18.84 -9.72
N GLY A 245 -3.49 18.28 -10.72
CA GLY A 245 -2.96 18.06 -12.07
C GLY A 245 -2.17 16.76 -12.25
N ASN A 246 -2.23 15.83 -11.31
CA ASN A 246 -1.56 14.54 -11.48
C ASN A 246 -2.37 13.58 -12.36
N ASP A 247 -1.68 12.59 -12.95
CA ASP A 247 -2.31 11.49 -13.69
C ASP A 247 -2.87 10.46 -12.68
N VAL A 248 -4.20 10.46 -12.52
CA VAL A 248 -4.89 9.63 -11.53
C VAL A 248 -5.94 8.76 -12.20
N THR A 249 -5.89 7.47 -11.89
CA THR A 249 -6.96 6.52 -12.23
C THR A 249 -7.63 6.06 -10.93
N ILE A 250 -8.96 6.16 -10.85
CA ILE A 250 -9.72 5.63 -9.72
C ILE A 250 -10.62 4.48 -10.16
N ASN A 251 -10.68 3.42 -9.34
CA ASN A 251 -11.52 2.24 -9.54
C ASN A 251 -12.30 1.92 -8.25
N VAL A 252 -13.56 2.35 -8.18
CA VAL A 252 -14.47 2.08 -7.05
C VAL A 252 -15.33 0.87 -7.41
N VAL A 253 -15.21 -0.22 -6.64
CA VAL A 253 -15.88 -1.49 -6.95
C VAL A 253 -17.03 -1.74 -5.99
N LYS A 254 -18.23 -1.93 -6.56
CA LYS A 254 -19.47 -2.11 -5.79
C LYS A 254 -19.52 -3.47 -5.09
N GLY A 255 -19.93 -3.46 -3.81
CA GLY A 255 -20.26 -4.66 -3.06
C GLY A 255 -19.06 -5.44 -2.56
N VAL A 256 -17.85 -4.89 -2.66
CA VAL A 256 -16.63 -5.53 -2.16
C VAL A 256 -16.09 -4.81 -0.91
N PRO A 257 -15.39 -5.57 -0.02
CA PRO A 257 -14.93 -5.04 1.25
C PRO A 257 -13.57 -4.34 1.13
N HIS A 258 -13.09 -3.84 2.26
CA HIS A 258 -11.76 -3.24 2.45
C HIS A 258 -10.64 -4.13 1.91
N VAL A 259 -9.76 -3.55 1.09
CA VAL A 259 -8.64 -4.21 0.41
C VAL A 259 -9.07 -5.52 -0.30
N TYR A 260 -10.19 -5.47 -1.00
CA TYR A 260 -10.73 -6.64 -1.71
C TYR A 260 -9.72 -7.34 -2.65
N PRO A 261 -8.68 -6.69 -3.22
CA PRO A 261 -7.69 -7.38 -4.05
C PRO A 261 -6.90 -8.49 -3.33
N LEU A 262 -6.86 -8.48 -1.99
CA LEU A 262 -6.27 -9.56 -1.19
C LEU A 262 -7.06 -10.88 -1.30
N PHE A 263 -8.36 -10.80 -1.59
CA PHE A 263 -9.27 -11.96 -1.63
C PHE A 263 -9.40 -12.52 -3.05
N TYR A 264 -8.33 -13.11 -3.55
CA TYR A 264 -8.21 -13.55 -4.95
C TYR A 264 -9.27 -14.57 -5.42
N GLN A 265 -10.06 -15.15 -4.50
CA GLN A 265 -11.21 -15.98 -4.80
C GLN A 265 -12.35 -15.17 -5.43
N LEU A 266 -12.47 -13.89 -5.11
CA LEU A 266 -13.43 -12.98 -5.72
C LEU A 266 -13.08 -12.70 -7.19
N GLY A 267 -14.09 -12.62 -8.04
CA GLY A 267 -13.94 -12.22 -9.44
C GLY A 267 -13.34 -10.82 -9.55
N GLU A 268 -13.89 -9.92 -8.75
CA GLU A 268 -13.51 -8.51 -8.67
C GLU A 268 -12.04 -8.33 -8.27
N ALA A 269 -11.54 -9.16 -7.35
CA ALA A 269 -10.13 -9.14 -6.95
C ALA A 269 -9.20 -9.54 -8.09
N ARG A 270 -9.57 -10.61 -8.85
CA ARG A 270 -8.80 -11.03 -10.03
C ARG A 270 -8.77 -9.97 -11.12
N ASP A 271 -9.89 -9.29 -11.33
CA ASP A 271 -9.98 -8.23 -12.34
C ASP A 271 -9.21 -6.98 -11.88
N ALA A 272 -9.28 -6.61 -10.60
CA ALA A 272 -8.47 -5.54 -10.05
C ALA A 272 -6.96 -5.80 -10.20
N VAL A 273 -6.50 -7.03 -9.91
CA VAL A 273 -5.09 -7.41 -10.09
C VAL A 273 -4.65 -7.26 -11.55
N LYS A 274 -5.51 -7.62 -12.53
CA LYS A 274 -5.20 -7.41 -13.95
C LYS A 274 -5.15 -5.94 -14.32
N LEU A 275 -6.12 -5.14 -13.85
CA LEU A 275 -6.15 -3.68 -14.10
C LEU A 275 -4.91 -2.99 -13.53
N MET A 276 -4.57 -3.27 -12.26
CA MET A 276 -3.37 -2.73 -11.63
C MET A 276 -2.09 -3.16 -12.38
N ALA A 277 -2.01 -4.43 -12.78
CA ALA A 277 -0.85 -4.93 -13.53
C ALA A 277 -0.74 -4.27 -14.91
N GLY A 278 -1.84 -4.02 -15.60
CA GLY A 278 -1.88 -3.26 -16.86
C GLY A 278 -1.36 -1.85 -16.65
N PHE A 279 -1.88 -1.14 -15.66
CA PHE A 279 -1.40 0.21 -15.31
C PHE A 279 0.11 0.24 -15.01
N ILE A 280 0.62 -0.70 -14.20
CA ILE A 280 2.05 -0.81 -13.90
C ILE A 280 2.87 -1.01 -15.19
N GLN A 281 2.42 -1.87 -16.10
CA GLN A 281 3.13 -2.15 -17.37
C GLN A 281 3.19 -0.92 -18.27
N ASP A 282 2.06 -0.20 -18.40
CA ASP A 282 1.96 0.99 -19.22
C ASP A 282 2.89 2.09 -18.69
N LYS A 283 2.87 2.33 -17.36
CA LYS A 283 3.72 3.36 -16.74
C LYS A 283 5.21 3.01 -16.76
N PHE A 284 5.57 1.75 -16.63
CA PHE A 284 6.97 1.33 -16.85
C PHE A 284 7.43 1.58 -18.29
N LYS A 285 6.55 1.39 -19.28
CA LYS A 285 6.85 1.64 -20.68
C LYS A 285 7.02 3.13 -20.95
N GLU A 286 6.07 3.95 -20.52
CA GLU A 286 6.10 5.41 -20.66
C GLU A 286 7.37 6.02 -20.02
N ALA A 287 7.71 5.57 -18.80
CA ALA A 287 8.89 6.02 -18.08
C ALA A 287 10.21 5.64 -18.79
N GLY A 288 10.28 4.47 -19.44
CA GLY A 288 11.43 4.05 -20.25
C GLY A 288 11.58 4.89 -21.52
N GLU A 289 10.49 5.10 -22.28
CA GLU A 289 10.50 5.89 -23.50
C GLU A 289 10.88 7.37 -23.27
N SER A 290 10.54 7.91 -22.10
CA SER A 290 10.87 9.29 -21.69
C SER A 290 12.38 9.51 -21.51
N ILE A 291 13.12 8.45 -21.15
CA ILE A 291 14.58 8.50 -20.96
C ILE A 291 15.30 8.41 -22.30
N ASP A 292 14.86 7.50 -23.17
CA ASP A 292 15.46 7.34 -24.49
C ASP A 292 15.35 8.64 -25.32
N LYS A 293 14.24 9.38 -25.17
CA LYS A 293 14.05 10.70 -25.81
C LYS A 293 14.92 11.81 -25.23
N LYS A 294 15.36 11.72 -23.98
CA LYS A 294 16.26 12.72 -23.36
C LYS A 294 17.74 12.42 -23.63
N ALA A 295 18.05 11.19 -24.04
CA ALA A 295 19.40 10.73 -24.34
C ALA A 295 19.75 10.85 -25.85
N SER A 296 18.78 11.10 -26.73
CA SER A 296 18.89 11.39 -28.16
C SER A 296 18.90 12.90 -28.43
#